data_27403b201fe118022e44e72a6b04ea87
#
_entry.id   27403b201fe118022e44e72a6b04ea87
#
_cell.length_a   1.000
_cell.length_b   1.000
_cell.length_c   1.000
_cell.angle_alpha   90.00
_cell.angle_beta   90.00
_cell.angle_gamma   90.00
#
_symmetry.space_group_name_H-M   'P 1'
#
loop_
_entity.id
_entity.type
_entity.pdbx_description
1 polymer ?
#
loop_
_entity_poly.entity_id
_entity_poly.type
_entity_poly.pdbx_seq_one_letter_code
_entity_poly.pdbx_strand_id
1 'polypeptide(L)'
;MKFYFASSSKVWEDPAWVAGIAEVGFDGWEISADGNYRLDNETTFASVRRTMEETGLPVSVHAPFSDLNPASINQPIWEETVSQLEVTIRKAAEIADKVVIHPGYLSPVSRYDTALAWQNHKRACIRLGETAEAVGV
;
A
#
# COMPACT_ATOMS: atom_id res chain seq x y z
N MET A 1 -22.22 -4.04 -2.66
CA MET A 1 -20.78 -4.37 -2.76
C MET A 1 -20.14 -3.27 -3.59
N LYS A 2 -18.95 -2.77 -3.20
CA LYS A 2 -18.26 -1.71 -3.93
C LYS A 2 -17.05 -2.29 -4.67
N PHE A 3 -16.84 -1.85 -5.89
CA PHE A 3 -15.71 -2.27 -6.74
C PHE A 3 -14.76 -1.11 -6.96
N TYR A 4 -13.48 -1.33 -6.64
CA TYR A 4 -12.41 -0.36 -6.85
C TYR A 4 -11.53 -0.84 -8.00
N PHE A 5 -11.12 0.10 -8.84
CA PHE A 5 -10.18 -0.20 -9.93
C PHE A 5 -8.74 -0.02 -9.44
N ALA A 6 -7.97 -1.11 -9.44
CA ALA A 6 -6.55 -1.05 -9.10
C ALA A 6 -5.74 -0.53 -10.28
N SER A 7 -5.13 0.62 -10.12
CA SER A 7 -4.27 1.22 -11.14
C SER A 7 -2.82 0.76 -10.99
N SER A 8 -2.18 0.44 -12.10
CA SER A 8 -0.72 0.40 -12.11
C SER A 8 -0.15 1.82 -11.99
N SER A 9 1.05 1.94 -11.46
CA SER A 9 1.74 3.22 -11.24
C SER A 9 1.86 4.14 -12.46
N LYS A 10 1.76 3.61 -13.69
CA LYS A 10 1.84 4.39 -14.93
C LYS A 10 0.63 5.28 -15.22
N VAL A 11 -0.46 5.09 -14.50
CA VAL A 11 -1.75 5.72 -14.82
C VAL A 11 -1.99 7.03 -14.08
N TRP A 12 -1.16 7.33 -13.10
CA TRP A 12 -1.33 8.46 -12.20
C TRP A 12 -1.00 9.83 -12.81
N GLU A 13 -0.28 9.82 -13.93
CA GLU A 13 0.15 11.04 -14.60
C GLU A 13 -1.01 11.72 -15.36
N ASP A 14 -2.13 10.99 -15.53
CA ASP A 14 -3.31 11.51 -16.24
C ASP A 14 -4.57 11.48 -15.35
N PRO A 15 -4.95 12.62 -14.73
CA PRO A 15 -6.19 12.72 -13.95
C PRO A 15 -7.46 12.42 -14.76
N ALA A 16 -7.45 12.66 -16.08
CA ALA A 16 -8.60 12.35 -16.93
C ALA A 16 -8.87 10.85 -17.01
N TRP A 17 -7.83 10.05 -16.92
CA TRP A 17 -7.96 8.59 -16.85
C TRP A 17 -8.65 8.15 -15.55
N VAL A 18 -8.30 8.76 -14.42
CA VAL A 18 -8.94 8.47 -13.12
C VAL A 18 -10.42 8.84 -13.13
N ALA A 19 -10.78 9.97 -13.75
CA ALA A 19 -12.19 10.36 -13.92
C ALA A 19 -12.98 9.30 -14.70
N GLY A 20 -12.37 8.68 -15.72
CA GLY A 20 -12.98 7.62 -16.52
C GLY A 20 -13.32 6.34 -15.73
N ILE A 21 -12.72 6.13 -14.56
CA ILE A 21 -13.01 4.96 -13.69
C ILE A 21 -14.49 4.94 -13.29
N ALA A 22 -15.04 6.07 -12.88
CA ALA A 22 -16.44 6.17 -12.51
C ALA A 22 -17.37 6.00 -13.72
N GLU A 23 -16.98 6.50 -14.89
CA GLU A 23 -17.76 6.40 -16.12
C GLU A 23 -17.96 4.95 -16.59
N VAL A 24 -16.99 4.08 -16.31
CA VAL A 24 -17.09 2.63 -16.62
C VAL A 24 -17.70 1.79 -15.50
N GLY A 25 -18.17 2.43 -14.43
CA GLY A 25 -19.00 1.82 -13.39
C GLY A 25 -18.28 1.29 -12.15
N PHE A 26 -17.04 1.71 -11.91
CA PHE A 26 -16.37 1.44 -10.63
C PHE A 26 -16.74 2.47 -9.56
N ASP A 27 -16.78 2.03 -8.32
CA ASP A 27 -17.14 2.86 -7.15
C ASP A 27 -15.96 3.64 -6.56
N GLY A 28 -14.74 3.32 -6.96
CA GLY A 28 -13.54 3.96 -6.44
C GLY A 28 -12.27 3.50 -7.13
N TRP A 29 -11.16 3.99 -6.65
CA TRP A 29 -9.84 3.81 -7.21
C TRP A 29 -8.89 3.23 -6.16
N GLU A 30 -8.16 2.14 -6.48
CA GLU A 30 -7.08 1.61 -5.67
C GLU A 30 -5.74 2.15 -6.17
N ILE A 31 -5.06 2.88 -5.31
CA ILE A 31 -3.78 3.53 -5.59
C ILE A 31 -2.64 2.55 -5.33
N SER A 32 -1.81 2.26 -6.34
CA SER A 32 -0.57 1.51 -6.15
C SER A 32 0.54 2.45 -5.68
N ALA A 33 0.81 2.46 -4.38
CA ALA A 33 1.79 3.35 -3.73
C ALA A 33 3.21 2.76 -3.76
N ASP A 34 3.67 2.30 -4.93
CA ASP A 34 4.94 1.57 -5.08
C ASP A 34 5.94 2.31 -5.99
N GLY A 35 7.22 1.99 -5.86
CA GLY A 35 8.30 2.58 -6.66
C GLY A 35 8.37 4.10 -6.53
N ASN A 36 8.27 4.80 -7.63
CA ASN A 36 8.31 6.27 -7.68
C ASN A 36 7.02 6.94 -7.16
N TYR A 37 5.97 6.15 -6.90
CA TYR A 37 4.64 6.65 -6.51
C TYR A 37 4.33 6.43 -5.03
N ARG A 38 5.34 6.36 -4.20
CA ARG A 38 5.19 6.22 -2.75
C ARG A 38 4.51 7.45 -2.15
N LEU A 39 3.62 7.22 -1.19
CA LEU A 39 2.86 8.29 -0.53
C LEU A 39 3.68 9.15 0.44
N ASP A 40 4.87 8.70 0.83
CA ASP A 40 5.85 9.51 1.57
C ASP A 40 6.58 10.54 0.69
N ASN A 41 6.38 10.48 -0.63
CA ASN A 41 6.79 11.54 -1.56
C ASN A 41 5.69 12.61 -1.60
N GLU A 42 6.01 13.81 -1.12
CA GLU A 42 5.06 14.93 -1.02
C GLU A 42 4.45 15.34 -2.37
N THR A 43 5.21 15.25 -3.47
CA THR A 43 4.69 15.54 -4.82
C THR A 43 3.65 14.52 -5.24
N THR A 44 3.92 13.24 -5.02
CA THR A 44 2.98 12.15 -5.28
C THR A 44 1.73 12.31 -4.42
N PHE A 45 1.90 12.54 -3.14
CA PHE A 45 0.79 12.69 -2.20
C PHE A 45 -0.12 13.87 -2.56
N ALA A 46 0.47 15.03 -2.88
CA ALA A 46 -0.29 16.21 -3.33
C ALA A 46 -1.04 15.94 -4.64
N SER A 47 -0.44 15.19 -5.58
CA SER A 47 -1.08 14.82 -6.83
C SER A 47 -2.30 13.91 -6.61
N VAL A 48 -2.17 12.91 -5.73
CA VAL A 48 -3.29 12.03 -5.35
C VAL A 48 -4.44 12.83 -4.75
N ARG A 49 -4.16 13.67 -3.75
CA ARG A 49 -5.19 14.50 -3.11
C ARG A 49 -5.93 15.38 -4.11
N ARG A 50 -5.20 16.05 -4.99
CA ARG A 50 -5.81 16.86 -6.05
C ARG A 50 -6.73 16.01 -6.94
N THR A 51 -6.29 14.84 -7.40
CA THR A 51 -7.11 13.97 -8.24
C THR A 51 -8.36 13.49 -7.51
N MET A 52 -8.27 13.20 -6.21
CA MET A 52 -9.43 12.85 -5.39
C MET A 52 -10.43 14.01 -5.30
N GLU A 53 -9.94 15.24 -5.09
CA GLU A 53 -10.77 16.45 -5.02
C GLU A 53 -11.47 16.73 -6.35
N GLU A 54 -10.77 16.57 -7.47
CA GLU A 54 -11.29 16.79 -8.82
C GLU A 54 -12.31 15.73 -9.26
N THR A 55 -12.10 14.47 -8.87
CA THR A 55 -12.96 13.36 -9.33
C THR A 55 -14.06 12.98 -8.35
N GLY A 56 -13.90 13.31 -7.07
CA GLY A 56 -14.79 12.86 -6.00
C GLY A 56 -14.76 11.35 -5.74
N LEU A 57 -13.85 10.60 -6.36
CA LEU A 57 -13.75 9.16 -6.22
C LEU A 57 -13.10 8.78 -4.87
N PRO A 58 -13.72 7.90 -4.07
CA PRO A 58 -13.06 7.34 -2.91
C PRO A 58 -11.89 6.45 -3.33
N VAL A 59 -10.87 6.38 -2.45
CA VAL A 59 -9.67 5.59 -2.70
C VAL A 59 -9.45 4.50 -1.66
N SER A 60 -8.75 3.45 -2.07
CA SER A 60 -8.00 2.54 -1.20
C SER A 60 -6.52 2.60 -1.60
N VAL A 61 -5.65 2.21 -0.70
CA VAL A 61 -4.21 2.25 -0.94
C VAL A 61 -3.66 0.84 -1.00
N HIS A 62 -3.02 0.49 -2.10
CA HIS A 62 -2.16 -0.68 -2.20
C HIS A 62 -0.74 -0.27 -1.80
N ALA A 63 -0.28 -0.72 -0.64
CA ALA A 63 1.03 -0.38 -0.10
C ALA A 63 2.18 -0.88 -0.99
N PRO A 64 3.38 -0.28 -0.88
CA PRO A 64 4.53 -0.74 -1.64
C PRO A 64 4.88 -2.18 -1.30
N PHE A 65 5.28 -2.94 -2.31
CA PHE A 65 5.63 -4.35 -2.18
C PHE A 65 6.92 -4.72 -2.92
N SER A 66 7.36 -3.89 -3.90
CA SER A 66 8.60 -4.13 -4.63
C SER A 66 9.79 -4.04 -3.67
N ASP A 67 10.62 -5.07 -3.68
CA ASP A 67 11.80 -5.22 -2.82
C ASP A 67 11.52 -5.23 -1.30
N LEU A 68 10.24 -5.23 -0.89
CA LEU A 68 9.83 -5.34 0.51
C LEU A 68 9.38 -6.77 0.84
N ASN A 69 9.81 -7.27 2.00
CA ASN A 69 9.46 -8.61 2.41
C ASN A 69 9.18 -8.71 3.92
N PRO A 70 7.91 -8.58 4.35
CA PRO A 70 7.53 -8.73 5.75
C PRO A 70 7.71 -10.15 6.31
N ALA A 71 8.07 -11.13 5.47
CA ALA A 71 8.45 -12.47 5.87
C ALA A 71 9.99 -12.69 5.88
N SER A 72 10.78 -11.65 5.69
CA SER A 72 12.25 -11.77 5.64
C SER A 72 12.82 -12.34 6.95
N ILE A 73 13.74 -13.31 6.84
CA ILE A 73 14.54 -13.81 7.98
C ILE A 73 15.81 -12.98 8.21
N ASN A 74 16.10 -12.05 7.31
CA ASN A 74 17.14 -11.04 7.50
C ASN A 74 16.55 -9.89 8.31
N GLN A 75 16.93 -9.78 9.58
CA GLN A 75 16.33 -8.82 10.50
C GLN A 75 16.41 -7.36 10.02
N PRO A 76 17.53 -6.81 9.51
CA PRO A 76 17.57 -5.46 8.97
C PRO A 76 16.59 -5.23 7.81
N ILE A 77 16.44 -6.20 6.89
CA ILE A 77 15.47 -6.10 5.79
C ILE A 77 14.04 -6.15 6.32
N TRP A 78 13.77 -6.99 7.30
CA TRP A 78 12.46 -7.06 7.94
C TRP A 78 12.08 -5.74 8.62
N GLU A 79 12.97 -5.16 9.41
CA GLU A 79 12.73 -3.88 10.12
C GLU A 79 12.48 -2.74 9.13
N GLU A 80 13.30 -2.63 8.10
CA GLU A 80 13.12 -1.61 7.07
C GLU A 80 11.80 -1.80 6.32
N THR A 81 11.46 -3.04 5.94
CA THR A 81 10.18 -3.36 5.30
C THR A 81 9.00 -2.90 6.15
N VAL A 82 8.98 -3.28 7.43
CA VAL A 82 7.87 -2.92 8.33
C VAL A 82 7.82 -1.41 8.54
N SER A 83 8.96 -0.75 8.71
CA SER A 83 9.04 0.72 8.85
C SER A 83 8.44 1.45 7.65
N GLN A 84 8.78 1.04 6.43
CA GLN A 84 8.22 1.64 5.21
C GLN A 84 6.72 1.42 5.09
N LEU A 85 6.23 0.23 5.43
CA LEU A 85 4.80 -0.06 5.43
C LEU A 85 4.04 0.75 6.49
N GLU A 86 4.60 0.94 7.69
CA GLU A 86 4.02 1.81 8.71
C GLU A 86 3.90 3.27 8.26
N VAL A 87 4.93 3.80 7.58
CA VAL A 87 4.88 5.14 6.98
C VAL A 87 3.74 5.23 5.97
N THR A 88 3.61 4.23 5.10
CA THR A 88 2.52 4.18 4.10
C THR A 88 1.15 4.13 4.76
N ILE A 89 0.95 3.31 5.81
CA ILE A 89 -0.31 3.22 6.55
C ILE A 89 -0.69 4.59 7.13
N ARG A 90 0.25 5.29 7.77
CA ARG A 90 0.01 6.62 8.35
C ARG A 90 -0.36 7.65 7.28
N LYS A 91 0.30 7.64 6.13
CA LYS A 91 -0.03 8.52 5.01
C LYS A 91 -1.37 8.14 4.36
N ALA A 92 -1.64 6.86 4.21
CA ALA A 92 -2.90 6.38 3.65
C ALA A 92 -4.10 6.81 4.49
N ALA A 93 -3.99 6.82 5.81
CA ALA A 93 -5.07 7.23 6.72
C ALA A 93 -5.55 8.69 6.49
N GLU A 94 -4.74 9.53 5.85
CA GLU A 94 -5.14 10.90 5.50
C GLU A 94 -6.11 10.95 4.29
N ILE A 95 -6.19 9.86 3.50
CA ILE A 95 -6.91 9.83 2.20
C ILE A 95 -7.81 8.62 1.99
N ALA A 96 -7.65 7.55 2.77
CA ALA A 96 -8.34 6.27 2.57
C ALA A 96 -8.72 5.63 3.91
N ASP A 97 -9.70 4.73 3.87
CA ASP A 97 -10.13 3.91 5.00
C ASP A 97 -9.64 2.45 4.89
N LYS A 98 -8.84 2.14 3.87
CA LYS A 98 -8.34 0.79 3.60
C LYS A 98 -6.94 0.81 2.98
N VAL A 99 -6.09 -0.08 3.50
CA VAL A 99 -4.76 -0.35 2.95
C VAL A 99 -4.62 -1.83 2.66
N VAL A 100 -4.18 -2.16 1.46
CA VAL A 100 -3.85 -3.53 1.03
C VAL A 100 -2.35 -3.73 1.20
N ILE A 101 -1.95 -4.80 1.87
CA ILE A 101 -0.55 -5.16 2.14
C ILE A 101 -0.26 -6.56 1.62
N HIS A 102 0.85 -6.73 0.90
CA HIS A 102 1.30 -8.04 0.46
C HIS A 102 1.87 -8.87 1.64
N PRO A 103 1.62 -10.19 1.68
CA PRO A 103 2.07 -11.04 2.78
C PRO A 103 3.58 -11.28 2.80
N GLY A 104 4.31 -10.88 1.76
CA GLY A 104 5.71 -11.21 1.58
C GLY A 104 5.93 -12.56 0.87
N TYR A 105 7.18 -13.00 0.81
CA TYR A 105 7.55 -14.20 0.07
C TYR A 105 8.69 -14.98 0.75
N LEU A 106 8.79 -16.25 0.42
CA LEU A 106 9.92 -17.07 0.82
C LEU A 106 11.12 -16.84 -0.10
N SER A 107 12.11 -16.11 0.39
CA SER A 107 13.40 -15.96 -0.31
C SER A 107 14.13 -17.30 -0.39
N PRO A 108 15.16 -17.45 -1.24
CA PRO A 108 15.95 -18.69 -1.29
C PRO A 108 16.46 -19.13 0.08
N VAL A 109 16.90 -18.18 0.94
CA VAL A 109 17.39 -18.48 2.29
C VAL A 109 16.25 -18.84 3.24
N SER A 110 15.10 -18.15 3.17
CA SER A 110 13.93 -18.41 4.01
C SER A 110 13.34 -19.80 3.79
N ARG A 111 13.62 -20.44 2.65
CA ARG A 111 13.18 -21.84 2.40
C ARG A 111 13.84 -22.86 3.30
N TYR A 112 15.00 -22.53 3.87
CA TYR A 112 15.68 -23.38 4.85
C TYR A 112 15.12 -23.22 6.27
N ASP A 113 14.39 -22.12 6.53
CA ASP A 113 13.69 -21.88 7.80
C ASP A 113 12.36 -21.20 7.57
N THR A 114 11.41 -21.96 7.06
CA THR A 114 10.04 -21.47 6.78
C THR A 114 9.28 -21.13 8.07
N ALA A 115 9.62 -21.75 9.18
CA ALA A 115 9.00 -21.48 10.47
C ALA A 115 9.34 -20.06 10.95
N LEU A 116 10.60 -19.65 10.86
CA LEU A 116 11.04 -18.31 11.19
C LEU A 116 10.44 -17.27 10.23
N ALA A 117 10.42 -17.55 8.93
CA ALA A 117 9.78 -16.65 7.95
C ALA A 117 8.29 -16.43 8.26
N TRP A 118 7.58 -17.48 8.64
CA TRP A 118 6.18 -17.39 9.05
C TRP A 118 5.98 -16.62 10.36
N GLN A 119 6.88 -16.79 11.33
CA GLN A 119 6.88 -16.03 12.58
C GLN A 119 7.10 -14.53 12.30
N ASN A 120 8.07 -14.19 11.46
CA ASN A 120 8.35 -12.81 11.08
C ASN A 120 7.17 -12.17 10.34
N HIS A 121 6.53 -12.91 9.42
CA HIS A 121 5.32 -12.45 8.77
C HIS A 121 4.20 -12.13 9.79
N LYS A 122 3.94 -13.02 10.73
CA LYS A 122 2.94 -12.77 11.79
C LYS A 122 3.28 -11.54 12.64
N ARG A 123 4.55 -11.39 13.04
CA ARG A 123 5.01 -10.21 13.78
C ARG A 123 4.80 -8.91 12.98
N ALA A 124 5.09 -8.95 11.67
CA ALA A 124 4.82 -7.81 10.80
C ALA A 124 3.33 -7.49 10.76
N CYS A 125 2.45 -8.48 10.53
CA CYS A 125 1.00 -8.28 10.51
C CYS A 125 0.47 -7.67 11.83
N ILE A 126 0.96 -8.13 12.98
CA ILE A 126 0.56 -7.58 14.28
C ILE A 126 0.97 -6.11 14.37
N ARG A 127 2.23 -5.79 14.12
CA ARG A 127 2.76 -4.43 14.22
C ARG A 127 2.10 -3.46 13.23
N LEU A 128 1.84 -3.91 12.00
CA LEU A 128 1.15 -3.12 10.99
C LEU A 128 -0.33 -2.92 11.34
N GLY A 129 -0.98 -3.95 11.91
CA GLY A 129 -2.35 -3.86 12.40
C GLY A 129 -2.49 -2.86 13.56
N GLU A 130 -1.58 -2.88 14.53
CA GLU A 130 -1.52 -1.90 15.62
C GLU A 130 -1.34 -0.46 15.08
N THR A 131 -0.49 -0.29 14.05
CA THR A 131 -0.32 1.01 13.39
C THR A 131 -1.60 1.44 12.69
N ALA A 132 -2.28 0.56 11.95
CA ALA A 132 -3.51 0.84 11.25
C ALA A 132 -4.63 1.24 12.25
N GLU A 133 -4.81 0.47 13.32
CA GLU A 133 -5.77 0.76 14.38
C GLU A 133 -5.52 2.13 15.03
N ALA A 134 -4.26 2.47 15.30
CA ALA A 134 -3.89 3.74 15.92
C ALA A 134 -4.21 4.97 15.05
N VAL A 135 -4.30 4.82 13.73
CA VAL A 135 -4.61 5.91 12.78
C VAL A 135 -5.99 5.79 12.13
N GLY A 136 -6.75 4.74 12.44
CA GLY A 136 -8.14 4.57 12.00
C GLY A 136 -8.30 4.09 10.54
N VAL A 137 -7.39 3.24 10.02
CA VAL A 137 -7.43 2.70 8.67
C VAL A 137 -7.39 1.17 8.69
#